data_044598dba56a3491584a607ef4e2f0c7
#
_entry.id   044598dba56a3491584a607ef4e2f0c7
#
_cell.length_a   1.000
_cell.length_b   1.000
_cell.length_c   1.000
_cell.angle_alpha   90.00
_cell.angle_beta   90.00
_cell.angle_gamma   90.00
#
_symmetry.space_group_name_H-M   'P 1'
#
loop_
_entity.id
_entity.type
_entity.pdbx_description
1 polymer ?
#
loop_
_entity_poly.entity_id
_entity_poly.type
_entity_poly.pdbx_seq_one_letter_code
_entity_poly.pdbx_strand_id
1 'polypeptide(L)'
;MVPLVGVGLGLRREFINTFLSAETHPDFIEIAPENWMGFGGRHAKLLAQCVEKAPLLCHGLSLSIGGPHPLNIEFIKQVKTFLQQYQVPIYSEHLSYTHDGGYLYDLLPIPMTEAAVKYVAERILRVQDILGQRLVIENVSTYLMPNAEMTEAEFVREVIEQADCELLLDVNNVYVNSMNHGSDGYAFIQAMPKERIRYLHIAGHEQISENLL
;
A
#
# COMPACT_ATOMS: atom_id res chain seq x y z
N MET A 1 -9.49 -20.20 -1.26
CA MET A 1 -8.51 -19.37 -2.00
C MET A 1 -7.16 -20.03 -1.89
N VAL A 2 -6.45 -20.28 -2.99
CA VAL A 2 -5.06 -20.78 -2.93
C VAL A 2 -4.22 -19.65 -2.33
N PRO A 3 -3.38 -19.92 -1.29
CA PRO A 3 -2.52 -18.89 -0.76
C PRO A 3 -1.58 -18.41 -1.86
N LEU A 4 -1.51 -17.09 -2.07
CA LEU A 4 -0.56 -16.49 -2.98
C LEU A 4 0.81 -16.54 -2.28
N VAL A 5 1.73 -17.32 -2.83
CA VAL A 5 3.07 -17.53 -2.30
C VAL A 5 4.06 -17.37 -3.44
N GLY A 6 5.14 -16.65 -3.23
CA GLY A 6 6.19 -16.48 -4.23
C GLY A 6 6.71 -15.06 -4.33
N VAL A 7 7.31 -14.72 -5.46
CA VAL A 7 7.92 -13.43 -5.76
C VAL A 7 7.11 -12.69 -6.82
N GLY A 8 6.73 -11.46 -6.51
CA GLY A 8 5.99 -10.59 -7.40
C GLY A 8 6.85 -9.51 -8.05
N LEU A 9 6.26 -8.87 -9.06
CA LEU A 9 6.88 -7.76 -9.77
C LEU A 9 5.87 -6.61 -9.94
N GLY A 10 6.27 -5.39 -9.58
CA GLY A 10 5.53 -4.18 -9.91
C GLY A 10 5.48 -3.99 -11.44
N LEU A 11 4.31 -4.20 -12.04
CA LEU A 11 4.14 -4.12 -13.49
C LEU A 11 4.05 -2.68 -13.95
N ARG A 12 5.03 -2.22 -14.72
CA ARG A 12 5.05 -0.88 -15.33
C ARG A 12 4.74 -0.95 -16.81
N ARG A 13 4.13 0.12 -17.36
CA ARG A 13 3.70 0.18 -18.76
C ARG A 13 4.86 0.00 -19.74
N GLU A 14 6.04 0.46 -19.37
CA GLU A 14 7.24 0.47 -20.19
C GLU A 14 7.72 -0.93 -20.57
N PHE A 15 7.50 -1.92 -19.69
CA PHE A 15 7.97 -3.28 -19.95
C PHE A 15 6.87 -4.32 -20.16
N ILE A 16 5.60 -3.91 -20.34
CA ILE A 16 4.51 -4.84 -20.59
C ILE A 16 4.78 -5.79 -21.77
N ASN A 17 5.31 -5.25 -22.87
CA ASN A 17 5.61 -6.09 -24.03
C ASN A 17 6.70 -7.12 -23.71
N THR A 18 7.74 -6.75 -22.96
CA THR A 18 8.78 -7.65 -22.48
C THR A 18 8.17 -8.71 -21.56
N PHE A 19 7.32 -8.30 -20.62
CA PHE A 19 6.60 -9.23 -19.74
C PHE A 19 5.79 -10.24 -20.55
N LEU A 20 4.98 -9.79 -21.51
CA LEU A 20 4.13 -10.66 -22.32
C LEU A 20 4.90 -11.64 -23.20
N SER A 21 6.09 -11.27 -23.65
CA SER A 21 6.97 -12.11 -24.49
C SER A 21 7.92 -13.00 -23.70
N ALA A 22 8.01 -12.85 -22.38
CA ALA A 22 8.89 -13.64 -21.55
C ALA A 22 8.46 -15.13 -21.52
N GLU A 23 9.42 -16.03 -21.43
CA GLU A 23 9.19 -17.47 -21.30
C GLU A 23 8.77 -17.84 -19.85
N THR A 24 9.22 -17.05 -18.88
CA THR A 24 8.89 -17.24 -17.46
C THR A 24 8.28 -15.97 -16.89
N HIS A 25 7.38 -16.13 -15.93
CA HIS A 25 6.67 -15.03 -15.28
C HIS A 25 6.86 -15.10 -13.76
N PRO A 26 6.77 -13.97 -13.04
CA PRO A 26 6.74 -13.97 -11.59
C PRO A 26 5.46 -14.67 -11.09
N ASP A 27 5.44 -15.03 -9.82
CA ASP A 27 4.28 -15.69 -9.21
C ASP A 27 3.06 -14.76 -9.12
N PHE A 28 3.26 -13.44 -9.12
CA PHE A 28 2.21 -12.42 -9.23
C PHE A 28 2.76 -11.09 -9.78
N ILE A 29 1.85 -10.23 -10.21
CA ILE A 29 2.17 -8.85 -10.63
C ILE A 29 1.39 -7.87 -9.78
N GLU A 30 1.95 -6.68 -9.59
CA GLU A 30 1.33 -5.60 -8.84
C GLU A 30 1.23 -4.32 -9.65
N ILE A 31 0.12 -3.60 -9.51
CA ILE A 31 -0.10 -2.28 -10.15
C ILE A 31 -0.79 -1.31 -9.19
N ALA A 32 -0.64 -0.02 -9.46
CA ALA A 32 -1.52 0.99 -8.90
C ALA A 32 -2.82 1.05 -9.73
N PRO A 33 -3.98 0.69 -9.17
CA PRO A 33 -5.23 0.61 -9.93
C PRO A 33 -5.63 1.95 -10.55
N GLU A 34 -5.30 3.07 -9.93
CA GLU A 34 -5.57 4.43 -10.42
C GLU A 34 -4.96 4.68 -11.80
N ASN A 35 -3.83 4.05 -12.09
CA ASN A 35 -3.16 4.16 -13.37
C ASN A 35 -3.84 3.36 -14.49
N TRP A 36 -4.87 2.57 -14.15
CA TRP A 36 -5.54 1.65 -15.08
C TRP A 36 -7.06 1.79 -15.10
N MET A 37 -7.66 2.28 -14.01
CA MET A 37 -9.10 2.54 -13.93
C MET A 37 -9.53 3.57 -14.98
N GLY A 38 -10.68 3.33 -15.60
CA GLY A 38 -11.24 4.20 -16.65
C GLY A 38 -10.57 4.09 -18.02
N PHE A 39 -9.46 3.34 -18.13
CA PHE A 39 -8.87 3.08 -19.45
C PHE A 39 -9.55 1.90 -20.14
N GLY A 40 -9.87 2.12 -21.42
CA GLY A 40 -10.35 1.09 -22.33
C GLY A 40 -9.34 0.76 -23.43
N GLY A 41 -9.81 0.10 -24.47
CA GLY A 41 -9.05 -0.12 -25.71
C GLY A 41 -7.77 -0.95 -25.49
N ARG A 42 -6.64 -0.46 -26.02
CA ARG A 42 -5.37 -1.19 -26.01
C ARG A 42 -4.84 -1.46 -24.60
N HIS A 43 -4.92 -0.47 -23.70
CA HIS A 43 -4.37 -0.61 -22.34
C HIS A 43 -5.11 -1.69 -21.53
N ALA A 44 -6.44 -1.68 -21.57
CA ALA A 44 -7.23 -2.72 -20.89
C ALA A 44 -6.95 -4.13 -21.44
N LYS A 45 -6.78 -4.25 -22.78
CA LYS A 45 -6.43 -5.52 -23.41
C LYS A 45 -5.04 -6.03 -22.97
N LEU A 46 -4.06 -5.14 -22.91
CA LEU A 46 -2.71 -5.50 -22.46
C LEU A 46 -2.70 -5.95 -20.99
N LEU A 47 -3.41 -5.23 -20.12
CA LEU A 47 -3.53 -5.65 -18.72
C LEU A 47 -4.21 -7.00 -18.59
N ALA A 48 -5.31 -7.24 -19.32
CA ALA A 48 -5.99 -8.54 -19.33
C ALA A 48 -5.04 -9.68 -19.74
N GLN A 49 -4.22 -9.47 -20.78
CA GLN A 49 -3.21 -10.46 -21.20
C GLN A 49 -2.14 -10.70 -20.11
N CYS A 50 -1.74 -9.67 -19.37
CA CYS A 50 -0.81 -9.85 -18.26
C CYS A 50 -1.44 -10.68 -17.13
N VAL A 51 -2.70 -10.42 -16.80
CA VAL A 51 -3.44 -11.15 -15.74
C VAL A 51 -3.66 -12.63 -16.11
N GLU A 52 -3.71 -12.97 -17.40
CA GLU A 52 -3.72 -14.38 -17.87
C GLU A 52 -2.41 -15.11 -17.58
N LYS A 53 -1.30 -14.37 -17.40
CA LYS A 53 0.04 -14.92 -17.17
C LYS A 53 0.40 -15.03 -15.69
N ALA A 54 -0.05 -14.07 -14.88
CA ALA A 54 0.22 -14.04 -13.45
C ALA A 54 -0.94 -13.36 -12.69
N PRO A 55 -1.30 -13.82 -11.48
CA PRO A 55 -2.28 -13.17 -10.61
C PRO A 55 -1.96 -11.69 -10.39
N LEU A 56 -3.00 -10.86 -10.33
CA LEU A 56 -2.87 -9.43 -10.14
C LEU A 56 -3.10 -9.05 -8.67
N LEU A 57 -2.18 -8.26 -8.11
CA LEU A 57 -2.36 -7.49 -6.89
C LEU A 57 -2.54 -6.01 -7.23
N CYS A 58 -3.20 -5.28 -6.36
CA CYS A 58 -3.36 -3.84 -6.48
C CYS A 58 -2.80 -3.13 -5.24
N HIS A 59 -1.92 -2.17 -5.48
CA HIS A 59 -1.37 -1.28 -4.47
C HIS A 59 -1.73 0.16 -4.82
N GLY A 60 -2.65 0.73 -4.05
CA GLY A 60 -3.26 2.03 -4.31
C GLY A 60 -2.39 3.20 -3.86
N LEU A 61 -2.66 4.36 -4.47
CA LEU A 61 -1.90 5.60 -4.24
C LEU A 61 -2.80 6.75 -3.75
N SER A 62 -4.12 6.60 -3.82
CA SER A 62 -5.01 7.78 -3.79
C SER A 62 -6.11 7.72 -2.73
N LEU A 63 -6.17 6.68 -1.90
CA LEU A 63 -7.18 6.57 -0.87
C LEU A 63 -7.04 7.63 0.22
N SER A 64 -5.80 8.08 0.48
CA SER A 64 -5.49 9.11 1.48
C SER A 64 -6.14 8.81 2.84
N ILE A 65 -5.88 7.62 3.36
CA ILE A 65 -6.59 7.07 4.54
C ILE A 65 -6.44 7.94 5.78
N GLY A 66 -5.29 8.60 5.95
CA GLY A 66 -5.03 9.54 7.05
C GLY A 66 -5.47 10.98 6.78
N GLY A 67 -6.04 11.27 5.61
CA GLY A 67 -6.35 12.65 5.22
C GLY A 67 -7.50 13.28 6.01
N PRO A 68 -7.51 14.62 6.14
CA PRO A 68 -8.52 15.33 6.93
C PRO A 68 -9.89 15.41 6.24
N HIS A 69 -9.95 15.19 4.92
CA HIS A 69 -11.21 15.24 4.18
C HIS A 69 -12.01 13.93 4.26
N PRO A 70 -13.33 13.97 4.03
CA PRO A 70 -14.13 12.76 3.92
C PRO A 70 -13.58 11.80 2.86
N LEU A 71 -13.77 10.49 3.08
CA LEU A 71 -13.44 9.46 2.09
C LEU A 71 -14.21 9.70 0.77
N ASN A 72 -13.52 9.59 -0.34
CA ASN A 72 -14.15 9.63 -1.66
C ASN A 72 -14.84 8.29 -1.96
N ILE A 73 -16.12 8.19 -1.60
CA ILE A 73 -16.92 6.97 -1.74
C ILE A 73 -17.02 6.51 -3.20
N GLU A 74 -17.10 7.44 -4.14
CA GLU A 74 -17.19 7.10 -5.57
C GLU A 74 -15.87 6.50 -6.08
N PHE A 75 -14.74 7.04 -5.64
CA PHE A 75 -13.43 6.47 -5.93
C PHE A 75 -13.31 5.04 -5.37
N ILE A 76 -13.71 4.80 -4.11
CA ILE A 76 -13.67 3.46 -3.50
C ILE A 76 -14.55 2.48 -4.27
N LYS A 77 -15.72 2.90 -4.76
CA LYS A 77 -16.58 2.05 -5.60
C LYS A 77 -15.95 1.74 -6.96
N GLN A 78 -15.25 2.70 -7.56
CA GLN A 78 -14.50 2.47 -8.80
C GLN A 78 -13.37 1.47 -8.58
N VAL A 79 -12.62 1.59 -7.49
CA VAL A 79 -11.62 0.60 -7.06
C VAL A 79 -12.29 -0.77 -6.91
N LYS A 80 -13.39 -0.87 -6.15
CA LYS A 80 -14.13 -2.14 -6.00
C LYS A 80 -14.47 -2.78 -7.35
N THR A 81 -15.00 -1.98 -8.28
CA THR A 81 -15.37 -2.47 -9.62
C THR A 81 -14.14 -3.03 -10.35
N PHE A 82 -13.02 -2.33 -10.27
CA PHE A 82 -11.76 -2.75 -10.88
C PHE A 82 -11.24 -4.04 -10.26
N LEU A 83 -11.22 -4.14 -8.91
CA LEU A 83 -10.80 -5.35 -8.21
C LEU A 83 -11.65 -6.56 -8.59
N GLN A 84 -12.97 -6.38 -8.71
CA GLN A 84 -13.89 -7.44 -9.15
C GLN A 84 -13.67 -7.84 -10.60
N GLN A 85 -13.46 -6.87 -11.50
CA GLN A 85 -13.23 -7.12 -12.93
C GLN A 85 -12.00 -8.01 -13.17
N TYR A 86 -10.92 -7.80 -12.43
CA TYR A 86 -9.68 -8.55 -12.57
C TYR A 86 -9.49 -9.63 -11.50
N GLN A 87 -10.51 -9.88 -10.67
CA GLN A 87 -10.49 -10.87 -9.58
C GLN A 87 -9.29 -10.70 -8.64
N VAL A 88 -8.98 -9.46 -8.30
CA VAL A 88 -7.83 -9.08 -7.48
C VAL A 88 -8.03 -9.55 -6.04
N PRO A 89 -7.18 -10.45 -5.52
CA PRO A 89 -7.36 -11.02 -4.18
C PRO A 89 -6.85 -10.12 -3.05
N ILE A 90 -5.94 -9.20 -3.36
CA ILE A 90 -5.27 -8.32 -2.39
C ILE A 90 -5.29 -6.89 -2.93
N TYR A 91 -5.83 -5.98 -2.14
CA TYR A 91 -5.73 -4.54 -2.34
C TYR A 91 -5.05 -3.91 -1.13
N SER A 92 -3.97 -3.21 -1.38
CA SER A 92 -3.22 -2.48 -0.35
C SER A 92 -3.20 -0.98 -0.61
N GLU A 93 -2.93 -0.20 0.43
CA GLU A 93 -2.84 1.25 0.41
C GLU A 93 -1.86 1.75 1.47
N HIS A 94 -1.34 2.95 1.27
CA HIS A 94 -0.38 3.57 2.18
C HIS A 94 -1.04 4.08 3.46
N LEU A 95 -0.39 3.86 4.59
CA LEU A 95 -0.77 4.47 5.89
C LEU A 95 -0.29 5.93 5.94
N SER A 96 -0.90 6.77 5.13
CA SER A 96 -0.50 8.15 4.90
C SER A 96 -1.68 9.00 4.44
N TYR A 97 -1.42 10.26 4.10
CA TYR A 97 -2.36 11.07 3.35
C TYR A 97 -1.69 11.82 2.21
N THR A 98 -2.46 12.10 1.16
CA THR A 98 -2.01 12.69 -0.10
C THR A 98 -2.82 13.90 -0.52
N HIS A 99 -3.83 14.29 0.28
CA HIS A 99 -4.68 15.44 -0.02
C HIS A 99 -4.90 16.29 1.23
N ASP A 100 -4.82 17.60 1.05
CA ASP A 100 -5.32 18.61 1.99
C ASP A 100 -5.70 19.86 1.19
N GLY A 101 -6.97 19.91 0.71
CA GLY A 101 -7.45 20.99 -0.16
C GLY A 101 -6.87 20.99 -1.58
N GLY A 102 -5.93 20.11 -1.88
CA GLY A 102 -5.28 19.87 -3.18
C GLY A 102 -4.57 18.52 -3.16
N TYR A 103 -4.22 18.01 -4.34
CA TYR A 103 -3.48 16.75 -4.45
C TYR A 103 -1.99 16.99 -4.22
N LEU A 104 -1.40 16.24 -3.31
CA LEU A 104 0.03 16.24 -3.03
C LEU A 104 0.65 15.01 -3.71
N TYR A 105 1.76 15.20 -4.40
CA TYR A 105 2.49 14.09 -5.05
C TYR A 105 3.48 13.42 -4.09
N ASP A 106 3.14 13.45 -2.78
CA ASP A 106 3.98 12.91 -1.73
C ASP A 106 3.11 12.23 -0.66
N LEU A 107 3.70 11.28 0.07
CA LEU A 107 3.06 10.58 1.17
C LEU A 107 3.37 11.31 2.46
N LEU A 108 2.37 11.95 3.04
CA LEU A 108 2.54 12.70 4.28
C LEU A 108 2.28 11.82 5.51
N PRO A 109 3.11 11.95 6.56
CA PRO A 109 2.99 11.16 7.77
C PRO A 109 1.76 11.57 8.59
N ILE A 110 1.09 10.58 9.15
CA ILE A 110 -0.01 10.76 10.10
C ILE A 110 0.58 11.01 11.49
N PRO A 111 0.07 11.95 12.30
CA PRO A 111 0.50 12.10 13.69
C PRO A 111 0.26 10.79 14.47
N MET A 112 1.28 10.31 15.18
CA MET A 112 1.22 9.04 15.92
C MET A 112 0.57 9.25 17.30
N THR A 113 -0.74 9.45 17.31
CA THR A 113 -1.55 9.72 18.52
C THR A 113 -2.71 8.74 18.63
N GLU A 114 -3.23 8.53 19.86
CA GLU A 114 -4.42 7.69 20.07
C GLU A 114 -5.62 8.17 19.24
N ALA A 115 -5.80 9.48 19.12
CA ALA A 115 -6.86 10.07 18.32
C ALA A 115 -6.73 9.74 16.83
N ALA A 116 -5.49 9.76 16.31
CA ALA A 116 -5.22 9.41 14.91
C ALA A 116 -5.40 7.91 14.66
N VAL A 117 -4.99 7.04 15.58
CA VAL A 117 -5.25 5.59 15.50
C VAL A 117 -6.75 5.33 15.32
N LYS A 118 -7.57 5.89 16.20
CA LYS A 118 -9.02 5.73 16.15
C LYS A 118 -9.61 6.25 14.84
N TYR A 119 -9.20 7.45 14.43
CA TYR A 119 -9.67 8.10 13.22
C TYR A 119 -9.35 7.27 11.97
N VAL A 120 -8.12 6.80 11.86
CA VAL A 120 -7.65 5.98 10.71
C VAL A 120 -8.34 4.63 10.71
N ALA A 121 -8.45 3.97 11.88
CA ALA A 121 -9.10 2.68 11.99
C ALA A 121 -10.59 2.73 11.55
N GLU A 122 -11.35 3.75 11.97
CA GLU A 122 -12.74 3.96 11.54
C GLU A 122 -12.84 4.13 10.00
N ARG A 123 -11.88 4.82 9.40
CA ARG A 123 -11.83 5.02 7.94
C ARG A 123 -11.49 3.72 7.21
N ILE A 124 -10.52 2.94 7.70
CA ILE A 124 -10.19 1.62 7.14
C ILE A 124 -11.40 0.69 7.21
N LEU A 125 -12.08 0.61 8.36
CA LEU A 125 -13.31 -0.18 8.51
C LEU A 125 -14.36 0.22 7.48
N ARG A 126 -14.56 1.52 7.26
CA ARG A 126 -15.50 2.01 6.25
C ARG A 126 -15.10 1.63 4.83
N VAL A 127 -13.82 1.66 4.50
CA VAL A 127 -13.31 1.21 3.20
C VAL A 127 -13.53 -0.29 3.02
N GLN A 128 -13.21 -1.09 4.02
CA GLN A 128 -13.41 -2.55 4.01
C GLN A 128 -14.89 -2.92 3.81
N ASP A 129 -15.82 -2.23 4.48
CA ASP A 129 -17.26 -2.41 4.30
C ASP A 129 -17.68 -2.18 2.84
N ILE A 130 -17.17 -1.10 2.21
CA ILE A 130 -17.51 -0.77 0.83
C ILE A 130 -16.90 -1.79 -0.13
N LEU A 131 -15.64 -2.13 0.05
CA LEU A 131 -14.93 -3.08 -0.80
C LEU A 131 -15.48 -4.50 -0.65
N GLY A 132 -15.88 -4.90 0.55
CA GLY A 132 -16.28 -6.25 0.91
C GLY A 132 -15.10 -7.19 1.10
N GLN A 133 -13.91 -6.65 1.36
CA GLN A 133 -12.68 -7.39 1.66
C GLN A 133 -11.80 -6.61 2.63
N ARG A 134 -10.89 -7.30 3.32
CA ARG A 134 -9.88 -6.64 4.16
C ARG A 134 -8.98 -5.76 3.32
N LEU A 135 -8.64 -4.59 3.86
CA LEU A 135 -7.61 -3.72 3.33
C LEU A 135 -6.25 -4.17 3.88
N VAL A 136 -5.23 -4.06 3.07
CA VAL A 136 -3.85 -4.22 3.49
C VAL A 136 -3.23 -2.84 3.55
N ILE A 137 -2.63 -2.44 4.67
CA ILE A 137 -1.99 -1.12 4.82
C ILE A 137 -0.49 -1.26 4.83
N GLU A 138 0.21 -0.26 4.27
CA GLU A 138 1.66 -0.22 4.19
C GLU A 138 2.24 0.80 5.15
N ASN A 139 3.30 0.42 5.87
CA ASN A 139 4.16 1.36 6.59
C ASN A 139 4.98 2.19 5.60
N VAL A 140 4.94 3.53 5.74
CA VAL A 140 5.56 4.46 4.80
C VAL A 140 6.86 5.06 5.35
N SER A 141 7.80 5.42 4.47
CA SER A 141 8.95 6.24 4.86
C SER A 141 8.57 7.72 4.91
N THR A 142 9.21 8.47 5.81
CA THR A 142 8.90 9.87 6.01
C THR A 142 10.18 10.69 6.24
N TYR A 143 10.17 11.95 5.78
CA TYR A 143 11.23 12.93 6.08
C TYR A 143 10.98 13.69 7.39
N LEU A 144 9.74 13.74 7.84
CA LEU A 144 9.30 14.45 9.01
C LEU A 144 8.61 13.49 9.98
N MET A 145 8.94 13.63 11.26
CA MET A 145 8.22 12.95 12.33
C MET A 145 7.31 14.00 12.99
N PRO A 146 5.98 13.91 12.80
CA PRO A 146 5.06 14.77 13.53
C PRO A 146 5.12 14.45 15.02
N ASN A 147 4.59 15.36 15.86
CA ASN A 147 4.46 15.10 17.30
C ASN A 147 3.83 13.73 17.55
N ALA A 148 4.49 12.91 18.34
CA ALA A 148 4.09 11.54 18.60
C ALA A 148 3.83 11.33 20.10
N GLU A 149 2.74 10.60 20.41
CA GLU A 149 2.40 10.11 21.75
C GLU A 149 2.86 8.65 21.93
N MET A 150 3.17 7.99 20.82
CA MET A 150 3.61 6.60 20.75
C MET A 150 4.66 6.41 19.65
N THR A 151 5.35 5.28 19.68
CA THR A 151 6.30 4.90 18.61
C THR A 151 5.57 4.56 17.32
N GLU A 152 6.28 4.60 16.18
CA GLU A 152 5.75 4.18 14.88
C GLU A 152 5.24 2.73 14.93
N ALA A 153 6.00 1.84 15.56
CA ALA A 153 5.62 0.43 15.70
C ALA A 153 4.31 0.25 16.49
N GLU A 154 4.13 1.01 17.58
CA GLU A 154 2.89 1.02 18.35
C GLU A 154 1.73 1.56 17.51
N PHE A 155 1.94 2.68 16.82
CA PHE A 155 0.92 3.28 15.95
C PHE A 155 0.43 2.31 14.86
N VAL A 156 1.36 1.72 14.11
CA VAL A 156 1.02 0.76 13.05
C VAL A 156 0.27 -0.45 13.60
N ARG A 157 0.75 -1.03 14.71
CA ARG A 157 0.11 -2.17 15.36
C ARG A 157 -1.31 -1.83 15.85
N GLU A 158 -1.48 -0.71 16.55
CA GLU A 158 -2.79 -0.28 17.04
C GLU A 158 -3.80 -0.06 15.90
N VAL A 159 -3.36 0.56 14.80
CA VAL A 159 -4.22 0.73 13.61
C VAL A 159 -4.64 -0.62 13.05
N ILE A 160 -3.70 -1.57 12.88
CA ILE A 160 -3.99 -2.92 12.36
C ILE A 160 -5.00 -3.64 13.24
N GLU A 161 -4.80 -3.61 14.56
CA GLU A 161 -5.66 -4.29 15.51
C GLU A 161 -7.06 -3.68 15.56
N GLN A 162 -7.16 -2.34 15.65
CA GLN A 162 -8.47 -1.66 15.74
C GLN A 162 -9.26 -1.69 14.44
N ALA A 163 -8.59 -1.68 13.29
CA ALA A 163 -9.22 -1.75 11.97
C ALA A 163 -9.50 -3.19 11.50
N ASP A 164 -9.02 -4.21 12.19
CA ASP A 164 -9.02 -5.61 11.73
C ASP A 164 -8.51 -5.74 10.28
N CYS A 165 -7.47 -4.98 9.92
CA CYS A 165 -6.85 -5.00 8.60
C CYS A 165 -5.57 -5.85 8.59
N GLU A 166 -4.93 -5.96 7.42
CA GLU A 166 -3.67 -6.67 7.23
C GLU A 166 -2.52 -5.67 6.95
N LEU A 167 -1.29 -6.15 6.99
CA LEU A 167 -0.08 -5.35 6.77
C LEU A 167 0.64 -5.78 5.48
N LEU A 168 0.95 -4.81 4.65
CA LEU A 168 2.06 -4.84 3.71
C LEU A 168 3.27 -4.28 4.46
N LEU A 169 4.20 -5.14 4.83
CA LEU A 169 5.42 -4.69 5.48
C LEU A 169 6.46 -4.32 4.42
N ASP A 170 6.67 -3.02 4.24
CA ASP A 170 7.77 -2.52 3.40
C ASP A 170 9.05 -2.42 4.25
N VAL A 171 9.96 -3.36 3.99
CA VAL A 171 11.24 -3.47 4.71
C VAL A 171 12.19 -2.32 4.35
N ASN A 172 12.10 -1.80 3.13
CA ASN A 172 12.92 -0.66 2.74
C ASN A 172 12.47 0.62 3.44
N ASN A 173 11.15 0.85 3.60
CA ASN A 173 10.62 1.99 4.35
C ASN A 173 11.03 1.93 5.83
N VAL A 174 11.03 0.73 6.44
CA VAL A 174 11.58 0.54 7.79
C VAL A 174 13.05 0.95 7.85
N TYR A 175 13.85 0.50 6.88
CA TYR A 175 15.27 0.86 6.82
C TYR A 175 15.48 2.36 6.65
N VAL A 176 14.76 2.99 5.71
CA VAL A 176 14.82 4.45 5.46
C VAL A 176 14.47 5.24 6.72
N ASN A 177 13.37 4.89 7.41
CA ASN A 177 12.98 5.54 8.65
C ASN A 177 14.03 5.34 9.76
N SER A 178 14.63 4.15 9.85
CA SER A 178 15.68 3.88 10.84
C SER A 178 16.90 4.77 10.64
N MET A 179 17.28 5.01 9.39
CA MET A 179 18.40 5.88 9.06
C MET A 179 18.06 7.37 9.25
N ASN A 180 16.88 7.78 8.78
CA ASN A 180 16.48 9.21 8.83
C ASN A 180 16.12 9.69 10.23
N HIS A 181 15.56 8.81 11.07
CA HIS A 181 15.04 9.17 12.40
C HIS A 181 15.81 8.51 13.56
N GLY A 182 16.79 7.64 13.26
CA GLY A 182 17.59 6.96 14.28
C GLY A 182 16.81 5.90 15.06
N SER A 183 15.73 5.34 14.48
CA SER A 183 14.94 4.28 15.08
C SER A 183 15.56 2.91 14.87
N ASP A 184 15.16 1.92 15.69
CA ASP A 184 15.58 0.53 15.53
C ASP A 184 14.63 -0.22 14.57
N GLY A 185 15.05 -0.40 13.32
CA GLY A 185 14.27 -1.10 12.31
C GLY A 185 14.00 -2.59 12.63
N TYR A 186 14.92 -3.27 13.33
CA TYR A 186 14.68 -4.66 13.76
C TYR A 186 13.62 -4.72 14.85
N ALA A 187 13.67 -3.80 15.82
CA ALA A 187 12.64 -3.73 16.85
C ALA A 187 11.27 -3.43 16.24
N PHE A 188 11.19 -2.53 15.22
CA PHE A 188 9.97 -2.29 14.48
C PHE A 188 9.41 -3.58 13.87
N ILE A 189 10.22 -4.30 13.08
CA ILE A 189 9.78 -5.54 12.41
C ILE A 189 9.33 -6.60 13.44
N GLN A 190 10.05 -6.73 14.54
CA GLN A 190 9.69 -7.70 15.60
C GLN A 190 8.39 -7.35 16.32
N ALA A 191 8.04 -6.08 16.39
CA ALA A 191 6.80 -5.60 17.01
C ALA A 191 5.56 -5.83 16.14
N MET A 192 5.71 -6.10 14.84
CA MET A 192 4.58 -6.31 13.95
C MET A 192 3.89 -7.66 14.20
N PRO A 193 2.54 -7.70 14.18
CA PRO A 193 1.77 -8.93 14.34
C PRO A 193 1.97 -9.82 13.11
N LYS A 194 2.76 -10.89 13.25
CA LYS A 194 3.18 -11.77 12.14
C LYS A 194 2.02 -12.36 11.36
N GLU A 195 0.94 -12.68 12.06
CA GLU A 195 -0.29 -13.23 11.48
C GLU A 195 -1.09 -12.23 10.66
N ARG A 196 -0.74 -10.94 10.75
CA ARG A 196 -1.35 -9.86 9.97
C ARG A 196 -0.49 -9.44 8.77
N ILE A 197 0.76 -9.88 8.68
CA ILE A 197 1.61 -9.59 7.52
C ILE A 197 1.10 -10.40 6.33
N ARG A 198 0.59 -9.69 5.33
CA ARG A 198 0.02 -10.29 4.12
C ARG A 198 1.07 -10.55 3.06
N TYR A 199 1.95 -9.59 2.83
CA TYR A 199 3.09 -9.69 1.93
C TYR A 199 4.11 -8.59 2.26
N LEU A 200 5.24 -8.61 1.57
CA LEU A 200 6.37 -7.71 1.80
C LEU A 200 6.67 -6.91 0.55
N HIS A 201 7.06 -5.65 0.72
CA HIS A 201 7.82 -4.92 -0.28
C HIS A 201 9.30 -4.91 0.06
N ILE A 202 10.12 -5.11 -0.96
CA ILE A 202 11.59 -5.01 -0.90
C ILE A 202 12.02 -4.17 -2.09
N ALA A 203 12.69 -3.08 -1.84
CA ALA A 203 13.22 -2.16 -2.84
C ALA A 203 14.66 -1.77 -2.50
N GLY A 204 15.31 -1.04 -3.40
CA GLY A 204 16.55 -0.32 -3.10
C GLY A 204 16.25 1.11 -2.67
N HIS A 205 17.30 1.80 -2.27
CA HIS A 205 17.27 3.23 -1.91
C HIS A 205 18.49 3.93 -2.50
N GLU A 206 18.42 5.24 -2.57
CA GLU A 206 19.53 6.11 -2.96
C GLU A 206 19.91 6.98 -1.75
N GLN A 207 21.20 7.05 -1.45
CA GLN A 207 21.69 7.91 -0.39
C GLN A 207 21.80 9.36 -0.91
N ILE A 208 20.97 10.25 -0.41
CA ILE A 208 20.92 11.67 -0.82
C ILE A 208 22.02 12.46 -0.15
N SER A 209 22.32 12.18 1.13
CA SER A 209 23.39 12.78 1.90
C SER A 209 23.87 11.81 3.00
N GLU A 210 24.89 12.23 3.78
CA GLU A 210 25.48 11.40 4.85
C GLU A 210 24.43 10.91 5.87
N ASN A 211 23.33 11.65 6.07
CA ASN A 211 22.30 11.40 7.07
C ASN A 211 20.87 11.36 6.49
N LEU A 212 20.71 11.19 5.18
CA LEU A 212 19.41 11.16 4.52
C LEU A 212 19.41 10.16 3.37
N LEU A 213 18.50 9.20 3.44
CA LEU A 213 18.16 8.23 2.39
C LEU A 213 16.90 8.64 1.64
#